data_73702d0ec81239aac9ec65868b84fac3
#
_entry.id   73702d0ec81239aac9ec65868b84fac3
#
_cell.length_a   1.000
_cell.length_b   1.000
_cell.length_c   1.000
_cell.angle_alpha   90.00
_cell.angle_beta   90.00
_cell.angle_gamma   90.00
#
_symmetry.space_group_name_H-M   'P 1'
#
loop_
_entity.id
_entity.type
_entity.pdbx_description
1 polymer ?
#
loop_
_entity_poly.entity_id
_entity_poly.type
_entity_poly.pdbx_seq_one_letter_code
_entity_poly.pdbx_strand_id
1 'polypeptide(L)'
;MAAAGVATGAVGAFPARARGWRAAPPDWRALQRRLGDRLVLPADSGYGTARLGFNELNDGQLPAAVAKCLSADDVRACLDVARGHGIPIAARSGGHSYLGYSIPATGLVIDLRGMADVKVHRDGKAEVGAGARLIEVYAGLAAAGRLLPAGSCPTVGVGGLTLGGGIGVLARKYGLTCDRLGAAQVVTADSALHNASPGRNENLYWALRGGGGGNFGVVTRFTFDTAPAPGLTVISLAFPAGSVPQVLGAWQEWVARAPEELWASCQIAGGSPPSCRVVGCWVGDPDAANQQVDRLVRAAGTTPTSRTVAPKDYLAAMMFMAGCSKDTVAQCHPTWEGGRLTRTGFVAVSRMLGPRPIDPAKVTDLMTGHTGIDLLLDSLGGAVADLGPGDTAFPHRNSSASAQVYASATPATEARVKAAVDGIRDGLARLGAHGAYVNYIDATLPDWGRAYYGENLPRLQMIARRYDPDGVFAFPQSVTAASGGFGRAA
;
A
#
# COMPACT_ATOMS: atom_id res chain seq x y z
N MET A 1 -4.92 23.67 -41.63
CA MET A 1 -4.28 22.38 -41.38
C MET A 1 -3.08 22.63 -40.48
N ALA A 2 -3.23 22.37 -39.17
CA ALA A 2 -2.12 22.39 -38.22
C ALA A 2 -2.26 21.11 -37.38
N ALA A 3 -1.30 20.20 -37.55
CA ALA A 3 -1.27 18.93 -36.86
C ALA A 3 -0.84 19.17 -35.39
N ALA A 4 -1.73 18.91 -34.47
CA ALA A 4 -1.43 18.87 -33.04
C ALA A 4 -0.70 17.57 -32.73
N GLY A 5 0.58 17.66 -32.38
CA GLY A 5 1.37 16.53 -31.89
C GLY A 5 0.87 16.06 -30.54
N VAL A 6 0.47 14.81 -30.48
CA VAL A 6 0.14 14.11 -29.24
C VAL A 6 1.46 13.85 -28.48
N ALA A 7 1.68 14.57 -27.39
CA ALA A 7 2.75 14.26 -26.45
C ALA A 7 2.37 12.97 -25.69
N THR A 8 3.02 11.87 -26.04
CA THR A 8 2.99 10.63 -25.24
C THR A 8 3.67 10.93 -23.90
N GLY A 9 2.89 10.97 -22.83
CA GLY A 9 3.39 11.13 -21.46
C GLY A 9 4.31 9.98 -21.11
N ALA A 10 5.62 10.25 -21.07
CA ALA A 10 6.61 9.30 -20.58
C ALA A 10 6.34 9.03 -19.10
N VAL A 11 6.03 7.79 -18.76
CA VAL A 11 6.13 7.27 -17.39
C VAL A 11 7.53 7.64 -16.89
N GLY A 12 7.62 8.39 -15.78
CA GLY A 12 8.88 8.96 -15.28
C GLY A 12 10.00 7.92 -15.22
N ALA A 13 10.99 8.07 -16.08
CA ALA A 13 12.16 7.20 -16.10
C ALA A 13 12.91 7.33 -14.77
N PHE A 14 13.42 6.20 -14.24
CA PHE A 14 14.36 6.23 -13.12
C PHE A 14 15.48 7.24 -13.43
N PRO A 15 15.83 8.11 -12.47
CA PRO A 15 16.86 9.13 -12.73
C PRO A 15 18.18 8.45 -13.13
N ALA A 16 18.66 8.75 -14.34
CA ALA A 16 20.00 8.36 -14.75
C ALA A 16 21.00 9.10 -13.85
N ARG A 17 21.95 8.37 -13.25
CA ARG A 17 23.03 8.99 -12.48
C ARG A 17 23.77 10.04 -13.33
N ALA A 18 23.90 11.25 -12.80
CA ALA A 18 24.58 12.38 -13.41
C ALA A 18 26.14 12.24 -13.40
N ARG A 19 26.68 11.04 -13.56
CA ARG A 19 28.11 10.81 -13.81
C ARG A 19 28.22 9.95 -15.05
N GLY A 20 28.84 10.49 -16.10
CA GLY A 20 29.03 9.90 -17.43
C GLY A 20 29.86 8.61 -17.47
N TRP A 21 29.44 7.61 -16.75
CA TRP A 21 29.94 6.25 -16.84
C TRP A 21 29.08 5.52 -17.87
N ARG A 22 29.64 5.26 -19.03
CA ARG A 22 29.17 4.13 -19.84
C ARG A 22 29.58 2.89 -19.05
N ALA A 23 28.72 2.45 -18.14
CA ALA A 23 28.93 1.21 -17.43
C ALA A 23 29.00 0.07 -18.45
N ALA A 24 30.02 -0.77 -18.35
CA ALA A 24 30.02 -2.06 -19.04
C ALA A 24 28.74 -2.82 -18.66
N PRO A 25 28.19 -3.67 -19.57
CA PRO A 25 27.05 -4.52 -19.22
C PRO A 25 27.30 -5.20 -17.87
N PRO A 26 26.26 -5.30 -17.01
CA PRO A 26 26.45 -5.90 -15.69
C PRO A 26 27.05 -7.31 -15.79
N ASP A 27 28.12 -7.58 -15.08
CA ASP A 27 28.63 -8.93 -14.96
C ASP A 27 27.76 -9.72 -13.93
N TRP A 28 26.77 -10.42 -14.43
CA TRP A 28 25.88 -11.24 -13.62
C TRP A 28 26.55 -12.52 -13.06
N ARG A 29 27.80 -12.86 -13.46
CA ARG A 29 28.47 -14.11 -13.06
C ARG A 29 28.61 -14.25 -11.54
N ALA A 30 28.89 -13.16 -10.84
CA ALA A 30 29.02 -13.19 -9.38
C ALA A 30 27.68 -13.54 -8.72
N LEU A 31 26.57 -12.93 -9.16
CA LEU A 31 25.23 -13.25 -8.69
C LEU A 31 24.80 -14.65 -9.13
N GLN A 32 25.13 -15.07 -10.33
CA GLN A 32 24.77 -16.40 -10.84
C GLN A 32 25.46 -17.52 -10.05
N ARG A 33 26.74 -17.35 -9.68
CA ARG A 33 27.44 -18.31 -8.77
C ARG A 33 26.75 -18.42 -7.42
N ARG A 34 26.19 -17.33 -6.89
CA ARG A 34 25.53 -17.31 -5.59
C ARG A 34 24.09 -17.79 -5.64
N LEU A 35 23.31 -17.29 -6.60
CA LEU A 35 21.87 -17.50 -6.68
C LEU A 35 21.47 -18.71 -7.55
N GLY A 36 22.35 -19.16 -8.46
CA GLY A 36 22.03 -20.21 -9.42
C GLY A 36 20.84 -19.83 -10.29
N ASP A 37 19.86 -20.72 -10.40
CA ASP A 37 18.59 -20.58 -11.11
C ASP A 37 17.63 -19.55 -10.49
N ARG A 38 17.95 -19.04 -9.30
CA ARG A 38 17.22 -17.95 -8.66
C ARG A 38 17.54 -16.58 -9.24
N LEU A 39 18.62 -16.43 -10.00
CA LEU A 39 18.87 -15.25 -10.85
C LEU A 39 18.24 -15.50 -12.21
N VAL A 40 17.17 -14.76 -12.52
CA VAL A 40 16.42 -14.91 -13.77
C VAL A 40 16.77 -13.75 -14.72
N LEU A 41 17.35 -14.09 -15.87
CA LEU A 41 17.77 -13.16 -16.91
C LEU A 41 16.74 -13.13 -18.07
N PRO A 42 16.74 -12.10 -18.94
CA PRO A 42 15.79 -11.98 -20.05
C PRO A 42 15.74 -13.17 -21.00
N ALA A 43 16.85 -13.93 -21.15
CA ALA A 43 16.91 -15.11 -22.01
C ALA A 43 16.31 -16.38 -21.36
N ASP A 44 16.05 -16.37 -20.06
CA ASP A 44 15.55 -17.54 -19.33
C ASP A 44 14.05 -17.73 -19.54
N SER A 45 13.60 -18.98 -19.66
CA SER A 45 12.19 -19.32 -19.89
C SER A 45 11.24 -18.82 -18.78
N GLY A 46 11.74 -18.65 -17.55
CA GLY A 46 10.98 -18.14 -16.40
C GLY A 46 10.87 -16.62 -16.33
N TYR A 47 11.59 -15.88 -17.18
CA TYR A 47 11.67 -14.41 -17.11
C TYR A 47 10.31 -13.75 -17.31
N GLY A 48 9.50 -14.24 -18.27
CA GLY A 48 8.19 -13.70 -18.58
C GLY A 48 7.29 -13.56 -17.34
N THR A 49 7.32 -14.57 -16.46
CA THR A 49 6.56 -14.57 -15.19
C THR A 49 7.32 -13.87 -14.07
N ALA A 50 8.63 -14.09 -13.97
CA ALA A 50 9.43 -13.55 -12.86
C ALA A 50 9.42 -12.01 -12.81
N ARG A 51 9.38 -11.33 -13.96
CA ARG A 51 9.40 -9.86 -14.07
C ARG A 51 8.07 -9.17 -13.67
N LEU A 52 6.94 -9.88 -13.65
CA LEU A 52 5.62 -9.29 -13.48
C LEU A 52 5.36 -8.75 -12.06
N GLY A 53 4.71 -7.58 -12.00
CA GLY A 53 4.02 -7.06 -10.82
C GLY A 53 2.53 -7.34 -10.86
N PHE A 54 1.76 -6.79 -9.91
CA PHE A 54 0.31 -7.00 -9.87
C PHE A 54 -0.44 -6.17 -10.93
N ASN A 55 -0.08 -4.89 -11.10
CA ASN A 55 -0.74 -4.01 -12.06
C ASN A 55 -0.24 -4.28 -13.48
N GLU A 56 -1.12 -4.76 -14.35
CA GLU A 56 -0.82 -5.15 -15.73
C GLU A 56 -0.38 -3.96 -16.61
N LEU A 57 -0.74 -2.72 -16.26
CA LEU A 57 -0.27 -1.52 -16.97
C LEU A 57 1.26 -1.37 -16.92
N ASN A 58 1.92 -2.01 -15.97
CA ASN A 58 3.38 -1.98 -15.82
C ASN A 58 4.10 -3.12 -16.56
N ASP A 59 3.41 -3.95 -17.35
CA ASP A 59 4.00 -5.11 -18.03
C ASP A 59 5.00 -4.73 -19.13
N GLY A 60 5.01 -3.49 -19.56
CA GLY A 60 6.03 -2.96 -20.44
C GLY A 60 7.42 -2.75 -19.80
N GLN A 61 7.54 -2.88 -18.48
CA GLN A 61 8.83 -2.77 -17.78
C GLN A 61 9.63 -4.07 -17.92
N LEU A 62 10.89 -3.93 -18.38
CA LEU A 62 11.79 -5.04 -18.73
C LEU A 62 13.07 -4.96 -17.89
N PRO A 63 13.06 -5.41 -16.62
CA PRO A 63 14.24 -5.35 -15.77
C PRO A 63 15.40 -6.18 -16.37
N ALA A 64 16.64 -5.74 -16.16
CA ALA A 64 17.81 -6.45 -16.63
C ALA A 64 18.02 -7.82 -15.98
N ALA A 65 17.50 -7.99 -14.76
CA ALA A 65 17.47 -9.27 -14.05
C ALA A 65 16.44 -9.26 -12.92
N VAL A 66 16.03 -10.46 -12.48
CA VAL A 66 15.22 -10.69 -11.28
C VAL A 66 15.99 -11.65 -10.38
N ALA A 67 16.42 -11.16 -9.20
CA ALA A 67 17.09 -11.97 -8.19
C ALA A 67 16.07 -12.43 -7.13
N LYS A 68 15.72 -13.72 -7.12
CA LYS A 68 14.84 -14.33 -6.11
C LYS A 68 15.64 -14.60 -4.84
N CYS A 69 15.59 -13.67 -3.90
CA CYS A 69 16.35 -13.71 -2.64
C CYS A 69 15.66 -14.57 -1.59
N LEU A 70 16.43 -15.38 -0.87
CA LEU A 70 15.97 -16.22 0.25
C LEU A 70 16.61 -15.78 1.59
N SER A 71 17.56 -14.85 1.57
CA SER A 71 18.27 -14.40 2.75
C SER A 71 18.73 -12.95 2.62
N ALA A 72 19.05 -12.32 3.75
CA ALA A 72 19.69 -10.99 3.78
C ALA A 72 21.03 -10.97 3.04
N ASP A 73 21.75 -12.07 3.05
CA ASP A 73 23.03 -12.17 2.33
C ASP A 73 22.84 -12.21 0.81
N ASP A 74 21.74 -12.78 0.31
CA ASP A 74 21.39 -12.70 -1.12
C ASP A 74 21.10 -11.25 -1.52
N VAL A 75 20.38 -10.52 -0.66
CA VAL A 75 20.12 -9.08 -0.85
C VAL A 75 21.41 -8.26 -0.86
N ARG A 76 22.33 -8.53 0.06
CA ARG A 76 23.67 -7.88 0.12
C ARG A 76 24.44 -8.09 -1.19
N ALA A 77 24.48 -9.33 -1.68
CA ALA A 77 25.16 -9.63 -2.94
C ALA A 77 24.54 -8.89 -4.15
N CYS A 78 23.20 -8.74 -4.17
CA CYS A 78 22.52 -7.95 -5.17
C CYS A 78 22.92 -6.46 -5.12
N LEU A 79 23.01 -5.90 -3.91
CA LEU A 79 23.40 -4.51 -3.70
C LEU A 79 24.86 -4.27 -4.11
N ASP A 80 25.77 -5.19 -3.77
CA ASP A 80 27.19 -5.10 -4.12
C ASP A 80 27.37 -5.05 -5.64
N VAL A 81 26.68 -5.92 -6.38
CA VAL A 81 26.71 -5.93 -7.86
C VAL A 81 26.08 -4.66 -8.42
N ALA A 82 24.93 -4.24 -7.91
CA ALA A 82 24.24 -3.06 -8.40
C ALA A 82 25.08 -1.79 -8.20
N ARG A 83 25.72 -1.63 -7.04
CA ARG A 83 26.63 -0.50 -6.77
C ARG A 83 27.87 -0.53 -7.65
N GLY A 84 28.52 -1.69 -7.78
CA GLY A 84 29.72 -1.86 -8.58
C GLY A 84 29.50 -1.49 -10.05
N HIS A 85 28.31 -1.69 -10.57
CA HIS A 85 27.95 -1.41 -11.98
C HIS A 85 27.03 -0.22 -12.18
N GLY A 86 26.61 0.49 -11.13
CA GLY A 86 25.68 1.63 -11.25
C GLY A 86 24.28 1.25 -11.75
N ILE A 87 23.80 0.04 -11.44
CA ILE A 87 22.53 -0.50 -11.93
C ILE A 87 21.39 0.00 -11.02
N PRO A 88 20.27 0.52 -11.58
CA PRO A 88 19.06 0.78 -10.80
C PRO A 88 18.55 -0.48 -10.11
N ILE A 89 18.07 -0.37 -8.90
CA ILE A 89 17.50 -1.48 -8.14
C ILE A 89 16.13 -1.15 -7.60
N ALA A 90 15.31 -2.17 -7.41
CA ALA A 90 14.10 -2.07 -6.59
C ALA A 90 13.86 -3.36 -5.81
N ALA A 91 13.46 -3.23 -4.56
CA ALA A 91 12.96 -4.33 -3.76
C ALA A 91 11.49 -4.61 -4.12
N ARG A 92 11.15 -5.89 -4.27
CA ARG A 92 9.78 -6.34 -4.54
C ARG A 92 9.32 -7.34 -3.49
N SER A 93 8.32 -6.96 -2.72
CA SER A 93 7.52 -7.84 -1.85
C SER A 93 6.36 -8.43 -2.69
N GLY A 94 5.10 -8.07 -2.45
CA GLY A 94 3.96 -8.52 -3.25
C GLY A 94 3.84 -7.94 -4.67
N GLY A 95 4.63 -6.91 -5.03
CA GLY A 95 4.62 -6.32 -6.37
C GLY A 95 3.39 -5.42 -6.67
N HIS A 96 2.76 -4.85 -5.65
CA HIS A 96 1.55 -4.03 -5.74
C HIS A 96 1.81 -2.52 -5.92
N SER A 97 3.03 -2.09 -6.22
CA SER A 97 3.28 -0.68 -6.56
C SER A 97 2.41 -0.24 -7.74
N TYR A 98 1.59 0.81 -7.56
CA TYR A 98 0.65 1.28 -8.59
C TYR A 98 1.37 1.71 -9.87
N LEU A 99 2.54 2.36 -9.71
CA LEU A 99 3.37 2.85 -10.81
C LEU A 99 4.51 1.89 -11.19
N GLY A 100 4.52 0.66 -10.66
CA GLY A 100 5.54 -0.33 -10.97
C GLY A 100 6.94 0.01 -10.41
N TYR A 101 7.07 0.90 -9.42
CA TYR A 101 8.38 1.27 -8.85
C TYR A 101 9.12 0.14 -8.16
N SER A 102 8.47 -1.00 -7.91
CA SER A 102 9.13 -2.25 -7.49
C SER A 102 9.73 -3.07 -8.65
N ILE A 103 9.67 -2.56 -9.89
CA ILE A 103 10.21 -3.18 -11.10
C ILE A 103 10.92 -2.08 -11.91
N PRO A 104 12.24 -1.88 -11.74
CA PRO A 104 12.96 -0.89 -12.52
C PRO A 104 13.03 -1.33 -13.98
N ALA A 105 12.75 -0.41 -14.93
CA ALA A 105 12.63 -0.73 -16.34
C ALA A 105 13.91 -1.33 -16.99
N THR A 106 15.08 -1.06 -16.40
CA THR A 106 16.39 -1.53 -16.92
C THR A 106 17.30 -2.04 -15.80
N GLY A 107 16.78 -2.18 -14.57
CA GLY A 107 17.55 -2.47 -13.36
C GLY A 107 17.41 -3.90 -12.86
N LEU A 108 17.87 -4.12 -11.65
CA LEU A 108 17.77 -5.38 -10.92
C LEU A 108 16.56 -5.36 -9.97
N VAL A 109 15.66 -6.31 -10.11
CA VAL A 109 14.61 -6.58 -9.13
C VAL A 109 15.18 -7.48 -8.03
N ILE A 110 15.18 -7.00 -6.79
CA ILE A 110 15.44 -7.79 -5.58
C ILE A 110 14.11 -8.37 -5.12
N ASP A 111 13.82 -9.58 -5.55
CA ASP A 111 12.54 -10.25 -5.27
C ASP A 111 12.58 -10.96 -3.93
N LEU A 112 11.80 -10.46 -2.97
CA LEU A 112 11.74 -10.95 -1.60
C LEU A 112 10.67 -12.04 -1.38
N ARG A 113 9.87 -12.40 -2.40
CA ARG A 113 8.74 -13.33 -2.25
C ARG A 113 9.13 -14.70 -1.68
N GLY A 114 10.40 -15.11 -1.84
CA GLY A 114 10.94 -16.31 -1.18
C GLY A 114 11.22 -16.15 0.32
N MET A 115 11.14 -14.93 0.87
CA MET A 115 11.32 -14.64 2.29
C MET A 115 9.93 -14.39 2.92
N ALA A 116 9.11 -15.42 3.03
CA ALA A 116 7.68 -15.32 3.37
C ALA A 116 7.33 -16.05 4.69
N ASP A 117 8.33 -16.44 5.47
CA ASP A 117 8.11 -17.13 6.75
C ASP A 117 7.36 -16.25 7.77
N VAL A 118 6.42 -16.88 8.48
CA VAL A 118 5.68 -16.27 9.61
C VAL A 118 5.90 -17.12 10.83
N LYS A 119 6.60 -16.58 11.84
CA LYS A 119 6.92 -17.28 13.07
C LYS A 119 6.41 -16.51 14.28
N VAL A 120 5.46 -17.08 15.00
CA VAL A 120 4.91 -16.50 16.24
C VAL A 120 5.69 -17.04 17.43
N HIS A 121 6.13 -16.15 18.32
CA HIS A 121 6.87 -16.46 19.54
C HIS A 121 5.92 -16.54 20.75
N ARG A 122 6.38 -17.15 21.84
CA ARG A 122 5.61 -17.33 23.09
C ARG A 122 5.24 -16.01 23.77
N ASP A 123 6.03 -14.95 23.55
CA ASP A 123 5.78 -13.60 24.07
C ASP A 123 4.74 -12.83 23.24
N GLY A 124 4.17 -13.45 22.20
CA GLY A 124 3.18 -12.86 21.32
C GLY A 124 3.76 -11.98 20.21
N LYS A 125 5.08 -11.90 20.07
CA LYS A 125 5.70 -11.27 18.91
C LYS A 125 5.66 -12.20 17.71
N ALA A 126 5.62 -11.63 16.50
CA ALA A 126 5.72 -12.39 15.26
C ALA A 126 6.88 -11.88 14.40
N GLU A 127 7.78 -12.78 14.04
CA GLU A 127 8.74 -12.52 12.96
C GLU A 127 8.09 -12.86 11.62
N VAL A 128 8.15 -11.92 10.68
CA VAL A 128 7.55 -12.04 9.35
C VAL A 128 8.58 -11.65 8.30
N GLY A 129 8.82 -12.53 7.35
CA GLY A 129 9.65 -12.26 6.19
C GLY A 129 9.03 -11.16 5.31
N ALA A 130 9.83 -10.23 4.81
CA ALA A 130 9.34 -9.04 4.11
C ALA A 130 8.66 -9.35 2.77
N GLY A 131 8.83 -10.57 2.25
CA GLY A 131 8.17 -11.06 1.04
C GLY A 131 6.80 -11.69 1.28
N ALA A 132 6.40 -11.97 2.53
CA ALA A 132 5.12 -12.58 2.85
C ALA A 132 3.94 -11.76 2.31
N ARG A 133 2.96 -12.43 1.75
CA ARG A 133 1.67 -11.83 1.37
C ARG A 133 0.77 -11.73 2.59
N LEU A 134 -0.18 -10.82 2.57
CA LEU A 134 -1.08 -10.63 3.70
C LEU A 134 -1.89 -11.89 4.04
N ILE A 135 -2.30 -12.68 3.02
CA ILE A 135 -3.02 -13.93 3.29
C ILE A 135 -2.17 -14.94 4.07
N GLU A 136 -0.86 -15.02 3.80
CA GLU A 136 0.09 -15.87 4.53
C GLU A 136 0.28 -15.37 5.97
N VAL A 137 0.40 -14.05 6.13
CA VAL A 137 0.51 -13.41 7.44
C VAL A 137 -0.74 -13.69 8.27
N TYR A 138 -1.93 -13.52 7.70
CA TYR A 138 -3.20 -13.78 8.39
C TYR A 138 -3.35 -15.24 8.78
N ALA A 139 -3.03 -16.17 7.88
CA ALA A 139 -3.10 -17.60 8.17
C ALA A 139 -2.12 -18.02 9.27
N GLY A 140 -0.86 -17.56 9.17
CA GLY A 140 0.17 -17.88 10.17
C GLY A 140 -0.14 -17.32 11.56
N LEU A 141 -0.67 -16.10 11.64
CA LEU A 141 -1.06 -15.48 12.91
C LEU A 141 -2.31 -16.14 13.49
N ALA A 142 -3.33 -16.39 12.67
CA ALA A 142 -4.57 -17.05 13.10
C ALA A 142 -4.32 -18.44 13.69
N ALA A 143 -3.41 -19.21 13.08
CA ALA A 143 -3.01 -20.54 13.60
C ALA A 143 -2.41 -20.48 15.01
N ALA A 144 -1.86 -19.34 15.41
CA ALA A 144 -1.32 -19.09 16.75
C ALA A 144 -2.28 -18.29 17.65
N GLY A 145 -3.53 -18.06 17.24
CA GLY A 145 -4.51 -17.25 17.98
C GLY A 145 -4.12 -15.76 18.09
N ARG A 146 -3.37 -15.25 17.10
CA ARG A 146 -2.87 -13.86 17.07
C ARG A 146 -3.42 -13.09 15.88
N LEU A 147 -3.35 -11.76 15.93
CA LEU A 147 -3.69 -10.85 14.85
C LEU A 147 -2.63 -9.76 14.65
N LEU A 148 -2.62 -9.21 13.45
CA LEU A 148 -1.95 -7.97 13.07
C LEU A 148 -2.96 -7.12 12.29
N PRO A 149 -3.14 -5.82 12.61
CA PRO A 149 -3.91 -4.93 11.76
C PRO A 149 -3.15 -4.69 10.46
N ALA A 150 -3.74 -5.06 9.33
CA ALA A 150 -3.14 -4.88 8.02
C ALA A 150 -4.23 -4.75 6.94
N GLY A 151 -3.84 -4.55 5.67
CA GLY A 151 -4.74 -4.28 4.55
C GLY A 151 -5.66 -5.44 4.18
N SER A 152 -6.72 -5.17 3.43
CA SER A 152 -7.71 -6.18 3.02
C SER A 152 -7.29 -7.01 1.80
N CYS A 153 -6.40 -6.52 0.93
CA CYS A 153 -6.00 -7.23 -0.28
C CYS A 153 -5.01 -8.38 0.03
N PRO A 154 -5.37 -9.65 -0.23
CA PRO A 154 -4.62 -10.83 0.25
C PRO A 154 -3.25 -10.99 -0.43
N THR A 155 -3.10 -10.49 -1.66
CA THR A 155 -1.89 -10.63 -2.48
C THR A 155 -0.88 -9.49 -2.27
N VAL A 156 -1.25 -8.45 -1.51
CA VAL A 156 -0.34 -7.37 -1.14
C VAL A 156 0.79 -7.93 -0.25
N GLY A 157 2.02 -7.52 -0.53
CA GLY A 157 3.17 -7.90 0.30
C GLY A 157 3.28 -7.05 1.56
N VAL A 158 3.52 -7.70 2.69
CA VAL A 158 3.65 -7.04 4.00
C VAL A 158 4.76 -5.99 4.01
N GLY A 159 5.82 -6.17 3.20
CA GLY A 159 6.96 -5.26 3.14
C GLY A 159 6.55 -3.85 2.71
N GLY A 160 6.03 -3.70 1.50
CA GLY A 160 5.59 -2.39 1.00
C GLY A 160 4.47 -1.78 1.84
N LEU A 161 3.51 -2.61 2.26
CA LEU A 161 2.39 -2.18 3.09
C LEU A 161 2.87 -1.51 4.38
N THR A 162 3.68 -2.22 5.17
CA THR A 162 4.18 -1.74 6.48
C THR A 162 5.00 -0.46 6.34
N LEU A 163 5.90 -0.42 5.34
CA LEU A 163 6.81 0.70 5.16
C LEU A 163 6.09 2.01 4.81
N GLY A 164 4.91 1.97 4.19
CA GLY A 164 4.09 3.15 3.93
C GLY A 164 3.03 3.44 4.98
N GLY A 165 2.91 2.61 6.03
CA GLY A 165 1.91 2.76 7.10
C GLY A 165 1.09 1.50 7.32
N GLY A 166 0.36 1.04 6.32
CA GLY A 166 -0.50 -0.14 6.42
C GLY A 166 -1.88 0.17 6.99
N ILE A 167 -2.68 0.95 6.28
CA ILE A 167 -4.10 1.15 6.57
C ILE A 167 -4.84 -0.17 6.37
N GLY A 168 -5.70 -0.55 7.30
CA GLY A 168 -6.44 -1.79 7.22
C GLY A 168 -7.64 -1.88 8.12
N VAL A 169 -8.33 -3.02 8.00
CA VAL A 169 -9.66 -3.30 8.56
C VAL A 169 -9.75 -3.19 10.09
N LEU A 170 -8.65 -3.39 10.80
CA LEU A 170 -8.60 -3.35 12.27
C LEU A 170 -7.83 -2.12 12.78
N ALA A 171 -7.53 -1.15 11.89
CA ALA A 171 -6.65 -0.04 12.23
C ALA A 171 -7.22 0.85 13.35
N ARG A 172 -8.54 1.03 13.42
CA ARG A 172 -9.17 1.86 14.46
C ARG A 172 -9.00 1.30 15.87
N LYS A 173 -8.92 -0.03 16.01
CA LYS A 173 -8.74 -0.70 17.32
C LYS A 173 -7.27 -0.92 17.67
N TYR A 174 -6.43 -1.20 16.67
CA TYR A 174 -5.07 -1.68 16.93
C TYR A 174 -3.97 -0.80 16.33
N GLY A 175 -4.29 0.32 15.68
CA GLY A 175 -3.35 1.16 14.96
C GLY A 175 -3.05 0.64 13.55
N LEU A 176 -2.18 1.34 12.83
CA LEU A 176 -1.69 0.92 11.53
C LEU A 176 -0.75 -0.30 11.65
N THR A 177 -0.49 -1.01 10.56
CA THR A 177 0.50 -2.10 10.56
C THR A 177 1.87 -1.62 11.06
N CYS A 178 2.32 -0.43 10.65
CA CYS A 178 3.59 0.14 11.08
C CYS A 178 3.63 0.54 12.57
N ASP A 179 2.47 0.74 13.20
CA ASP A 179 2.39 1.04 14.65
C ASP A 179 2.66 -0.19 15.50
N ARG A 180 2.45 -1.37 14.92
CA ARG A 180 2.75 -2.66 15.54
C ARG A 180 4.16 -3.16 15.26
N LEU A 181 4.99 -2.38 14.54
CA LEU A 181 6.38 -2.74 14.27
C LEU A 181 7.22 -2.60 15.55
N GLY A 182 7.76 -3.71 16.06
CA GLY A 182 8.71 -3.73 17.16
C GLY A 182 10.17 -3.65 16.70
N ALA A 183 10.50 -4.31 15.58
CA ALA A 183 11.83 -4.25 14.98
C ALA A 183 11.79 -4.59 13.48
N ALA A 184 12.82 -4.15 12.75
CA ALA A 184 13.06 -4.53 11.36
C ALA A 184 14.54 -4.84 11.11
N GLN A 185 14.80 -5.83 10.24
CA GLN A 185 16.10 -6.12 9.70
C GLN A 185 16.22 -5.49 8.30
N VAL A 186 17.22 -4.67 8.07
CA VAL A 186 17.36 -3.84 6.85
C VAL A 186 18.77 -3.97 6.30
N VAL A 187 18.90 -4.19 4.99
CA VAL A 187 20.18 -4.05 4.27
C VAL A 187 20.19 -2.67 3.62
N THR A 188 21.14 -1.83 4.02
CA THR A 188 21.30 -0.44 3.56
C THR A 188 22.17 -0.35 2.30
N ALA A 189 22.31 0.83 1.73
CA ALA A 189 22.99 1.04 0.46
C ALA A 189 24.46 0.61 0.46
N ASP A 190 25.13 0.61 1.60
CA ASP A 190 26.50 0.13 1.82
C ASP A 190 26.60 -1.40 1.97
N SER A 191 25.50 -2.13 1.74
CA SER A 191 25.34 -3.57 1.95
C SER A 191 25.48 -4.01 3.42
N ALA A 192 25.46 -3.06 4.38
CA ALA A 192 25.46 -3.39 5.79
C ALA A 192 24.08 -3.87 6.26
N LEU A 193 24.08 -4.84 7.18
CA LEU A 193 22.86 -5.35 7.80
C LEU A 193 22.60 -4.62 9.11
N HIS A 194 21.50 -3.90 9.18
CA HIS A 194 21.06 -3.17 10.36
C HIS A 194 19.82 -3.81 10.99
N ASN A 195 19.77 -3.81 12.32
CA ASN A 195 18.53 -4.02 13.06
C ASN A 195 18.05 -2.65 13.57
N ALA A 196 16.83 -2.29 13.22
CA ALA A 196 16.20 -1.04 13.62
C ALA A 196 15.06 -1.34 14.60
N SER A 197 15.07 -0.72 15.78
CA SER A 197 14.07 -0.89 16.84
C SER A 197 14.10 0.31 17.78
N PRO A 198 13.16 0.46 18.74
CA PRO A 198 13.36 1.40 19.84
C PRO A 198 14.69 1.17 20.52
N GLY A 199 15.51 2.22 20.67
CA GLY A 199 16.85 2.17 21.27
C GLY A 199 17.98 1.68 20.35
N ARG A 200 17.69 1.26 19.09
CA ARG A 200 18.70 0.84 18.13
C ARG A 200 18.38 1.32 16.72
N ASN A 201 19.25 2.16 16.13
CA ASN A 201 19.02 2.80 14.83
C ASN A 201 17.64 3.52 14.80
N GLU A 202 17.32 4.27 15.85
CA GLU A 202 15.98 4.85 16.09
C GLU A 202 15.45 5.70 14.94
N ASN A 203 16.33 6.50 14.30
CA ASN A 203 15.91 7.30 13.15
C ASN A 203 15.51 6.41 11.96
N LEU A 204 16.23 5.30 11.71
CA LEU A 204 15.86 4.34 10.69
C LEU A 204 14.54 3.66 11.07
N TYR A 205 14.40 3.20 12.33
CA TYR A 205 13.16 2.63 12.84
C TYR A 205 11.96 3.55 12.66
N TRP A 206 12.12 4.85 13.01
CA TRP A 206 11.08 5.86 12.80
C TRP A 206 10.71 6.00 11.32
N ALA A 207 11.71 6.05 10.42
CA ALA A 207 11.50 6.20 8.98
C ALA A 207 10.79 4.99 8.34
N LEU A 208 11.05 3.77 8.84
CA LEU A 208 10.39 2.55 8.37
C LEU A 208 8.90 2.44 8.78
N ARG A 209 8.42 3.35 9.64
CA ARG A 209 7.05 3.40 10.12
C ARG A 209 6.22 4.44 9.36
N GLY A 210 6.14 4.32 8.03
CA GLY A 210 5.34 5.18 7.16
C GLY A 210 6.09 6.03 6.15
N GLY A 211 7.43 5.97 6.12
CA GLY A 211 8.26 6.75 5.17
C GLY A 211 8.30 6.21 3.76
N GLY A 212 7.53 5.17 3.44
CA GLY A 212 7.45 4.55 2.12
C GLY A 212 8.53 3.48 1.86
N GLY A 213 8.18 2.50 1.04
CA GLY A 213 9.10 1.44 0.64
C GLY A 213 10.19 1.95 -0.31
N GLY A 214 11.39 1.33 -0.25
CA GLY A 214 12.47 1.60 -1.19
C GLY A 214 13.27 2.88 -0.96
N ASN A 215 13.12 3.57 0.19
CA ASN A 215 13.79 4.84 0.47
C ASN A 215 15.04 4.72 1.34
N PHE A 216 15.14 3.69 2.19
CA PHE A 216 16.15 3.62 3.26
C PHE A 216 16.97 2.35 3.25
N GLY A 217 16.64 1.41 2.38
CA GLY A 217 17.22 0.08 2.32
C GLY A 217 16.20 -0.98 1.92
N VAL A 218 16.64 -2.22 1.88
CA VAL A 218 15.83 -3.41 1.65
C VAL A 218 15.54 -4.08 2.98
N VAL A 219 14.29 -3.99 3.44
CA VAL A 219 13.88 -4.73 4.64
C VAL A 219 13.73 -6.20 4.28
N THR A 220 14.33 -7.06 5.08
CA THR A 220 14.32 -8.52 4.90
C THR A 220 13.40 -9.23 5.88
N ARG A 221 13.20 -8.66 7.07
CA ARG A 221 12.35 -9.22 8.13
C ARG A 221 11.78 -8.13 9.01
N PHE A 222 10.55 -8.32 9.45
CA PHE A 222 9.89 -7.53 10.48
C PHE A 222 9.66 -8.36 11.74
N THR A 223 9.69 -7.72 12.90
CA THR A 223 9.17 -8.26 14.16
C THR A 223 7.99 -7.38 14.59
N PHE A 224 6.80 -7.95 14.65
CA PHE A 224 5.59 -7.24 15.03
C PHE A 224 5.16 -7.60 16.46
N ASP A 225 4.65 -6.60 17.17
CA ASP A 225 3.88 -6.78 18.40
C ASP A 225 2.44 -7.13 18.03
N THR A 226 2.09 -8.40 18.10
CA THR A 226 0.75 -8.89 17.73
C THR A 226 -0.21 -8.82 18.90
N ALA A 227 -1.52 -8.85 18.64
CA ALA A 227 -2.55 -8.92 19.67
C ALA A 227 -3.22 -10.31 19.68
N PRO A 228 -3.86 -10.75 20.77
CA PRO A 228 -4.75 -11.92 20.74
C PRO A 228 -5.86 -11.71 19.69
N ALA A 229 -6.17 -12.75 18.92
CA ALA A 229 -7.23 -12.69 17.92
C ALA A 229 -8.61 -12.79 18.61
N PRO A 230 -9.44 -11.74 18.57
CA PRO A 230 -10.80 -11.77 19.11
C PRO A 230 -11.77 -12.40 18.10
N GLY A 231 -12.99 -12.66 18.54
CA GLY A 231 -14.13 -12.80 17.63
C GLY A 231 -14.38 -11.49 16.89
N LEU A 232 -14.66 -11.58 15.62
CA LEU A 232 -14.95 -10.44 14.75
C LEU A 232 -16.36 -10.56 14.19
N THR A 233 -16.99 -9.44 13.87
CA THR A 233 -18.26 -9.41 13.15
C THR A 233 -18.09 -8.61 11.87
N VAL A 234 -18.28 -9.26 10.72
CA VAL A 234 -18.22 -8.59 9.41
C VAL A 234 -19.57 -7.97 9.09
N ILE A 235 -19.53 -6.79 8.46
CA ILE A 235 -20.68 -6.00 8.08
C ILE A 235 -20.62 -5.76 6.56
N SER A 236 -21.75 -5.93 5.88
CA SER A 236 -21.90 -5.54 4.46
C SER A 236 -23.32 -5.07 4.22
N LEU A 237 -23.48 -3.82 3.80
CA LEU A 237 -24.74 -3.18 3.51
C LEU A 237 -24.68 -2.66 2.06
N ALA A 238 -25.66 -2.99 1.22
CA ALA A 238 -25.84 -2.32 -0.06
C ALA A 238 -27.05 -1.40 0.02
N PHE A 239 -26.94 -0.22 -0.58
CA PHE A 239 -28.01 0.76 -0.57
C PHE A 239 -28.56 1.01 -2.00
N PRO A 240 -29.80 1.49 -2.15
CA PRO A 240 -30.35 1.83 -3.46
C PRO A 240 -29.48 2.86 -4.20
N ALA A 241 -29.44 2.77 -5.53
CA ALA A 241 -28.80 3.80 -6.34
C ALA A 241 -29.45 5.17 -6.08
N GLY A 242 -28.65 6.24 -6.05
CA GLY A 242 -29.09 7.58 -5.73
C GLY A 242 -29.15 7.94 -4.24
N SER A 243 -28.87 6.98 -3.34
CA SER A 243 -28.84 7.23 -1.87
C SER A 243 -27.50 7.69 -1.34
N VAL A 244 -26.52 7.95 -2.20
CA VAL A 244 -25.16 8.37 -1.80
C VAL A 244 -25.16 9.58 -0.86
N PRO A 245 -25.90 10.68 -1.11
CA PRO A 245 -25.88 11.84 -0.22
C PRO A 245 -26.26 11.51 1.22
N GLN A 246 -27.35 10.76 1.39
CA GLN A 246 -27.87 10.37 2.70
C GLN A 246 -26.92 9.40 3.42
N VAL A 247 -26.47 8.36 2.72
CA VAL A 247 -25.62 7.32 3.29
C VAL A 247 -24.23 7.86 3.64
N LEU A 248 -23.60 8.64 2.74
CA LEU A 248 -22.30 9.24 3.00
C LEU A 248 -22.35 10.25 4.16
N GLY A 249 -23.38 11.08 4.20
CA GLY A 249 -23.59 12.02 5.31
C GLY A 249 -23.67 11.29 6.64
N ALA A 250 -24.57 10.30 6.72
CA ALA A 250 -24.75 9.47 7.90
C ALA A 250 -23.48 8.69 8.27
N TRP A 251 -22.75 8.14 7.27
CA TRP A 251 -21.52 7.39 7.50
C TRP A 251 -20.42 8.24 8.11
N GLN A 252 -20.21 9.48 7.64
CA GLN A 252 -19.21 10.38 8.19
C GLN A 252 -19.46 10.69 9.66
N GLU A 253 -20.73 10.97 10.04
CA GLU A 253 -21.10 11.23 11.43
C GLU A 253 -21.00 9.95 12.29
N TRP A 254 -21.39 8.82 11.73
CA TRP A 254 -21.36 7.54 12.40
C TRP A 254 -19.94 7.12 12.76
N VAL A 255 -18.99 7.11 11.79
CA VAL A 255 -17.61 6.72 12.06
C VAL A 255 -16.88 7.70 12.98
N ALA A 256 -17.23 8.99 12.95
CA ALA A 256 -16.66 10.00 13.85
C ALA A 256 -17.02 9.77 15.32
N ARG A 257 -18.19 9.19 15.59
CA ARG A 257 -18.72 8.93 16.93
C ARG A 257 -18.63 7.46 17.36
N ALA A 258 -18.26 6.59 16.43
CA ALA A 258 -18.17 5.16 16.71
C ALA A 258 -17.00 4.84 17.62
N PRO A 259 -17.16 3.83 18.52
CA PRO A 259 -16.05 3.34 19.31
C PRO A 259 -14.97 2.71 18.40
N GLU A 260 -13.78 2.53 18.92
CA GLU A 260 -12.62 2.04 18.17
C GLU A 260 -12.76 0.62 17.62
N GLU A 261 -13.66 -0.18 18.22
CA GLU A 261 -14.02 -1.52 17.77
C GLU A 261 -14.59 -1.55 16.35
N LEU A 262 -15.16 -0.43 15.87
CA LEU A 262 -15.73 -0.32 14.53
C LEU A 262 -14.73 0.25 13.55
N TRP A 263 -14.41 -0.51 12.51
CA TRP A 263 -13.88 0.01 11.27
C TRP A 263 -14.93 -0.12 10.16
N ALA A 264 -15.07 0.90 9.30
CA ALA A 264 -15.99 0.85 8.17
C ALA A 264 -15.45 1.60 6.95
N SER A 265 -15.74 1.06 5.77
CA SER A 265 -15.50 1.66 4.45
C SER A 265 -16.84 2.04 3.82
N CYS A 266 -16.96 3.28 3.34
CA CYS A 266 -18.05 3.69 2.44
C CYS A 266 -17.52 3.63 1.01
N GLN A 267 -18.06 2.72 0.21
CA GLN A 267 -17.65 2.46 -1.17
C GLN A 267 -18.71 3.02 -2.12
N ILE A 268 -18.34 3.99 -2.93
CA ILE A 268 -19.23 4.68 -3.87
C ILE A 268 -18.81 4.28 -5.29
N ALA A 269 -19.69 3.56 -5.99
CA ALA A 269 -19.50 3.23 -7.39
C ALA A 269 -20.12 4.32 -8.26
N GLY A 270 -19.32 4.87 -9.18
CA GLY A 270 -19.75 5.88 -10.12
C GLY A 270 -20.82 5.37 -11.08
N GLY A 271 -21.77 6.23 -11.45
CA GLY A 271 -22.91 5.88 -12.29
C GLY A 271 -23.90 7.03 -12.44
N SER A 272 -25.06 6.76 -13.05
CA SER A 272 -26.14 7.76 -13.25
C SER A 272 -27.48 7.18 -12.83
N PRO A 273 -27.86 7.24 -11.55
CA PRO A 273 -27.13 7.81 -10.41
C PRO A 273 -26.03 6.87 -9.85
N PRO A 274 -25.06 7.40 -9.06
CA PRO A 274 -24.10 6.58 -8.32
C PRO A 274 -24.79 5.69 -7.27
N SER A 275 -24.15 4.58 -6.94
CA SER A 275 -24.57 3.67 -5.88
C SER A 275 -23.53 3.57 -4.77
N CYS A 276 -23.92 3.10 -3.59
CA CYS A 276 -22.99 2.90 -2.51
C CYS A 276 -23.26 1.64 -1.69
N ARG A 277 -22.20 1.19 -1.05
CA ARG A 277 -22.23 0.13 -0.04
C ARG A 277 -21.37 0.53 1.15
N VAL A 278 -21.71 0.03 2.32
CA VAL A 278 -20.87 0.15 3.52
C VAL A 278 -20.40 -1.24 3.91
N VAL A 279 -19.07 -1.41 3.97
CA VAL A 279 -18.44 -2.65 4.44
C VAL A 279 -17.72 -2.34 5.74
N GLY A 280 -17.78 -3.22 6.73
CA GLY A 280 -17.16 -2.95 8.02
C GLY A 280 -16.75 -4.22 8.77
N CYS A 281 -16.00 -3.99 9.82
CA CYS A 281 -15.59 -5.01 10.78
C CYS A 281 -15.75 -4.45 12.18
N TRP A 282 -16.40 -5.22 13.03
CA TRP A 282 -16.54 -4.96 14.44
C TRP A 282 -15.71 -5.95 15.25
N VAL A 283 -14.95 -5.46 16.21
CA VAL A 283 -14.20 -6.29 17.15
C VAL A 283 -15.11 -6.62 18.33
N GLY A 284 -15.60 -7.87 18.42
CA GLY A 284 -16.45 -8.33 19.50
C GLY A 284 -17.83 -8.84 19.06
N ASP A 285 -18.78 -8.71 19.96
CA ASP A 285 -20.12 -9.31 19.92
C ASP A 285 -20.95 -8.84 18.71
N PRO A 286 -21.64 -9.74 17.98
CA PRO A 286 -22.47 -9.39 16.83
C PRO A 286 -23.71 -8.54 17.19
N ASP A 287 -24.23 -8.62 18.41
CA ASP A 287 -25.40 -7.79 18.81
C ASP A 287 -24.98 -6.31 18.94
N ALA A 288 -23.78 -6.05 19.47
CA ALA A 288 -23.23 -4.69 19.49
C ALA A 288 -22.96 -4.17 18.06
N ALA A 289 -22.48 -5.03 17.15
CA ALA A 289 -22.33 -4.69 15.73
C ALA A 289 -23.68 -4.35 15.09
N ASN A 290 -24.74 -5.14 15.36
CA ASN A 290 -26.08 -4.87 14.86
C ASN A 290 -26.61 -3.52 15.34
N GLN A 291 -26.41 -3.17 16.62
CA GLN A 291 -26.81 -1.86 17.15
C GLN A 291 -26.10 -0.71 16.44
N GLN A 292 -24.81 -0.86 16.08
CA GLN A 292 -24.08 0.14 15.30
C GLN A 292 -24.66 0.28 13.90
N VAL A 293 -24.93 -0.84 13.23
CA VAL A 293 -25.56 -0.86 11.91
C VAL A 293 -26.95 -0.19 11.93
N ASP A 294 -27.76 -0.47 12.95
CA ASP A 294 -29.08 0.15 13.10
C ASP A 294 -29.00 1.67 13.30
N ARG A 295 -27.95 2.16 13.99
CA ARG A 295 -27.70 3.62 14.11
C ARG A 295 -27.41 4.23 12.75
N LEU A 296 -26.54 3.62 11.93
CA LEU A 296 -26.24 4.09 10.59
C LEU A 296 -27.49 4.11 9.70
N VAL A 297 -28.25 3.01 9.67
CA VAL A 297 -29.45 2.88 8.82
C VAL A 297 -30.51 3.93 9.22
N ARG A 298 -30.74 4.14 10.51
CA ARG A 298 -31.68 5.19 11.00
C ARG A 298 -31.19 6.59 10.62
N ALA A 299 -29.89 6.88 10.77
CA ALA A 299 -29.33 8.20 10.44
C ALA A 299 -29.39 8.46 8.93
N ALA A 300 -29.16 7.44 8.09
CA ALA A 300 -29.26 7.55 6.64
C ALA A 300 -30.70 7.72 6.15
N GLY A 301 -31.71 7.33 6.94
CA GLY A 301 -33.12 7.36 6.53
C GLY A 301 -33.42 6.50 5.29
N THR A 302 -32.54 5.56 4.97
CA THR A 302 -32.63 4.73 3.76
C THR A 302 -32.38 3.27 4.14
N THR A 303 -33.34 2.40 3.77
CA THR A 303 -33.21 0.96 4.03
C THR A 303 -32.25 0.33 3.05
N PRO A 304 -31.24 -0.44 3.53
CA PRO A 304 -30.34 -1.16 2.64
C PRO A 304 -31.10 -2.26 1.86
N THR A 305 -30.73 -2.46 0.60
CA THR A 305 -31.26 -3.54 -0.26
C THR A 305 -30.68 -4.90 0.10
N SER A 306 -29.50 -4.92 0.75
CA SER A 306 -28.94 -6.12 1.37
C SER A 306 -28.22 -5.77 2.67
N ARG A 307 -28.31 -6.67 3.66
CA ARG A 307 -27.67 -6.52 4.96
C ARG A 307 -27.06 -7.86 5.39
N THR A 308 -25.78 -7.86 5.66
CA THR A 308 -25.04 -8.95 6.30
C THR A 308 -24.36 -8.42 7.54
N VAL A 309 -24.61 -9.05 8.70
CA VAL A 309 -23.89 -8.85 9.96
C VAL A 309 -23.62 -10.26 10.48
N ALA A 310 -22.37 -10.72 10.42
CA ALA A 310 -22.07 -12.12 10.67
C ALA A 310 -20.78 -12.29 11.49
N PRO A 311 -20.82 -13.10 12.57
CA PRO A 311 -19.62 -13.42 13.33
C PRO A 311 -18.65 -14.27 12.51
N LYS A 312 -17.37 -14.05 12.73
CA LYS A 312 -16.26 -14.77 12.09
C LYS A 312 -15.06 -14.82 13.01
N ASP A 313 -14.23 -15.85 12.88
CA ASP A 313 -12.88 -15.80 13.39
C ASP A 313 -12.01 -14.82 12.58
N TYR A 314 -10.81 -14.55 13.07
CA TYR A 314 -9.91 -13.57 12.44
C TYR A 314 -9.58 -13.88 10.97
N LEU A 315 -9.20 -15.14 10.66
CA LEU A 315 -8.84 -15.52 9.29
C LEU A 315 -10.05 -15.42 8.35
N ALA A 316 -11.21 -15.96 8.79
CA ALA A 316 -12.43 -15.91 8.00
C ALA A 316 -12.93 -14.48 7.77
N ALA A 317 -12.74 -13.57 8.74
CA ALA A 317 -13.06 -12.15 8.57
C ALA A 317 -12.12 -11.48 7.54
N MET A 318 -10.80 -11.72 7.60
CA MET A 318 -9.86 -11.18 6.63
C MET A 318 -10.10 -11.76 5.23
N MET A 319 -10.43 -13.04 5.10
CA MET A 319 -10.81 -13.65 3.82
C MET A 319 -12.14 -13.07 3.28
N PHE A 320 -13.10 -12.74 4.16
CA PHE A 320 -14.31 -12.02 3.75
C PHE A 320 -13.98 -10.64 3.16
N MET A 321 -13.14 -9.86 3.84
CA MET A 321 -12.71 -8.54 3.36
C MET A 321 -11.90 -8.61 2.07
N ALA A 322 -11.20 -9.73 1.85
CA ALA A 322 -10.43 -10.03 0.64
C ALA A 322 -11.28 -10.49 -0.56
N GLY A 323 -12.58 -10.74 -0.36
CA GLY A 323 -13.43 -11.37 -1.39
C GLY A 323 -13.19 -12.88 -1.55
N CYS A 324 -12.43 -13.50 -0.66
CA CYS A 324 -12.01 -14.92 -0.69
C CYS A 324 -12.86 -15.82 0.23
N SER A 325 -14.07 -15.43 0.63
CA SER A 325 -14.88 -16.16 1.62
C SER A 325 -15.20 -17.64 1.25
N LYS A 326 -15.09 -17.97 -0.03
CA LYS A 326 -15.36 -19.31 -0.56
C LYS A 326 -14.10 -20.07 -0.96
N ASP A 327 -12.93 -19.47 -0.79
CA ASP A 327 -11.64 -19.99 -1.19
C ASP A 327 -10.87 -20.54 0.00
N THR A 328 -9.91 -21.42 -0.26
CA THR A 328 -8.87 -21.77 0.70
C THR A 328 -7.78 -20.70 0.71
N VAL A 329 -6.92 -20.70 1.72
CA VAL A 329 -5.74 -19.82 1.77
C VAL A 329 -4.90 -19.97 0.50
N ALA A 330 -4.65 -21.20 0.03
CA ALA A 330 -3.89 -21.47 -1.19
C ALA A 330 -4.59 -20.91 -2.45
N GLN A 331 -5.91 -20.95 -2.51
CA GLN A 331 -6.67 -20.39 -3.62
C GLN A 331 -6.70 -18.85 -3.60
N CYS A 332 -6.56 -18.24 -2.43
CA CYS A 332 -6.51 -16.78 -2.27
C CYS A 332 -5.12 -16.19 -2.58
N HIS A 333 -4.37 -16.82 -3.47
CA HIS A 333 -3.10 -16.40 -4.04
C HIS A 333 -3.26 -16.02 -5.53
N PRO A 334 -2.28 -15.34 -6.14
CA PRO A 334 -2.29 -15.04 -7.56
C PRO A 334 -2.27 -16.31 -8.43
N THR A 335 -2.90 -16.24 -9.61
CA THR A 335 -2.95 -17.38 -10.56
C THR A 335 -1.56 -17.86 -10.99
N TRP A 336 -0.58 -16.96 -11.14
CA TRP A 336 0.80 -17.34 -11.51
C TRP A 336 1.61 -17.96 -10.35
N GLU A 337 1.02 -18.05 -9.17
CA GLU A 337 1.54 -18.76 -8.00
C GLU A 337 0.66 -19.96 -7.61
N GLY A 338 -0.23 -20.39 -8.51
CA GLY A 338 -1.12 -21.55 -8.31
C GLY A 338 -2.43 -21.23 -7.60
N GLY A 339 -2.72 -19.98 -7.31
CA GLY A 339 -3.99 -19.53 -6.72
C GLY A 339 -5.08 -19.24 -7.78
N ARG A 340 -6.08 -18.45 -7.39
CA ARG A 340 -7.23 -18.09 -8.25
C ARG A 340 -7.35 -16.61 -8.57
N LEU A 341 -6.60 -15.76 -7.86
CA LEU A 341 -6.73 -14.31 -8.01
C LEU A 341 -5.99 -13.84 -9.27
N THR A 342 -6.73 -13.22 -10.17
CA THR A 342 -6.18 -12.68 -11.42
C THR A 342 -5.54 -11.32 -11.17
N ARG A 343 -4.56 -10.98 -12.00
CA ARG A 343 -4.02 -9.62 -12.11
C ARG A 343 -5.03 -8.72 -12.81
N THR A 344 -4.92 -7.44 -12.61
CA THR A 344 -5.72 -6.43 -13.32
C THR A 344 -4.87 -5.21 -13.62
N GLY A 345 -5.09 -4.59 -14.78
CA GLY A 345 -4.63 -3.24 -15.05
C GLY A 345 -5.56 -2.24 -14.36
N PHE A 346 -4.98 -1.27 -13.65
CA PHE A 346 -5.76 -0.25 -12.94
C PHE A 346 -5.02 1.07 -12.79
N VAL A 347 -5.79 2.13 -12.65
CA VAL A 347 -5.34 3.46 -12.22
C VAL A 347 -5.98 3.75 -10.87
N ALA A 348 -5.17 4.18 -9.90
CA ALA A 348 -5.70 4.60 -8.62
C ALA A 348 -4.87 5.74 -8.03
N VAL A 349 -5.54 6.60 -7.28
CA VAL A 349 -4.99 7.78 -6.59
C VAL A 349 -5.63 7.93 -5.22
N SER A 350 -5.11 8.82 -4.37
CA SER A 350 -5.71 9.04 -3.06
C SER A 350 -5.72 10.49 -2.59
N ARG A 351 -6.59 10.73 -1.61
CA ARG A 351 -6.57 11.89 -0.71
C ARG A 351 -6.84 11.43 0.72
N MET A 352 -6.49 12.26 1.68
CA MET A 352 -6.87 12.07 3.07
C MET A 352 -8.00 13.04 3.41
N LEU A 353 -9.05 12.54 4.07
CA LEU A 353 -10.13 13.38 4.56
C LEU A 353 -9.78 13.92 5.93
N GLY A 354 -9.98 15.24 6.13
CA GLY A 354 -9.81 15.90 7.43
C GLY A 354 -10.90 15.52 8.43
N PRO A 355 -10.82 16.08 9.66
CA PRO A 355 -11.85 15.83 10.68
C PRO A 355 -13.19 16.47 10.36
N ARG A 356 -13.23 17.45 9.43
CA ARG A 356 -14.49 18.06 8.98
C ARG A 356 -15.10 17.21 7.87
N PRO A 357 -16.39 16.87 7.96
CA PRO A 357 -17.09 16.16 6.89
C PRO A 357 -17.02 16.93 5.56
N ILE A 358 -16.88 16.20 4.47
CA ILE A 358 -17.02 16.74 3.11
C ILE A 358 -18.50 16.70 2.69
N ASP A 359 -18.90 17.62 1.83
CA ASP A 359 -20.28 17.74 1.33
C ASP A 359 -20.70 16.50 0.52
N PRO A 360 -21.66 15.68 1.02
CA PRO A 360 -22.04 14.43 0.34
C PRO A 360 -22.72 14.66 -1.03
N ALA A 361 -23.44 15.79 -1.22
CA ALA A 361 -24.06 16.10 -2.50
C ALA A 361 -23.00 16.38 -3.56
N LYS A 362 -21.96 17.16 -3.22
CA LYS A 362 -20.84 17.43 -4.12
C LYS A 362 -20.02 16.19 -4.43
N VAL A 363 -19.85 15.26 -3.48
CA VAL A 363 -19.22 13.96 -3.77
C VAL A 363 -20.08 13.15 -4.73
N THR A 364 -21.40 13.18 -4.58
CA THR A 364 -22.31 12.53 -5.51
C THR A 364 -22.17 13.10 -6.93
N ASP A 365 -22.10 14.42 -7.06
CA ASP A 365 -21.89 15.10 -8.34
C ASP A 365 -20.55 14.67 -8.97
N LEU A 366 -19.47 14.58 -8.17
CA LEU A 366 -18.15 14.11 -8.62
C LEU A 366 -18.18 12.67 -9.13
N MET A 367 -19.06 11.81 -8.64
CA MET A 367 -19.15 10.40 -9.03
C MET A 367 -20.20 10.15 -10.11
N THR A 368 -21.05 11.15 -10.40
CA THR A 368 -22.12 11.02 -11.42
C THR A 368 -21.53 10.94 -12.82
N GLY A 369 -21.96 9.94 -13.61
CA GLY A 369 -21.50 9.71 -14.97
C GLY A 369 -20.19 8.94 -15.09
N HIS A 370 -19.49 8.65 -13.98
CA HIS A 370 -18.20 7.97 -13.95
C HIS A 370 -18.32 6.44 -13.76
N THR A 371 -19.11 5.75 -14.60
CA THR A 371 -19.26 4.29 -14.52
C THR A 371 -17.91 3.58 -14.60
N GLY A 372 -17.68 2.63 -13.67
CA GLY A 372 -16.43 1.85 -13.58
C GLY A 372 -15.32 2.55 -12.80
N ILE A 373 -15.61 3.68 -12.15
CA ILE A 373 -14.73 4.32 -11.18
C ILE A 373 -15.34 4.21 -9.79
N ASP A 374 -14.56 3.76 -8.83
CA ASP A 374 -14.96 3.60 -7.44
C ASP A 374 -14.22 4.62 -6.56
N LEU A 375 -14.93 5.19 -5.59
CA LEU A 375 -14.38 5.95 -4.47
C LEU A 375 -14.56 5.14 -3.19
N LEU A 376 -13.43 4.75 -2.58
CA LEU A 376 -13.40 3.98 -1.35
C LEU A 376 -12.95 4.90 -0.21
N LEU A 377 -13.81 5.05 0.80
CA LEU A 377 -13.54 5.88 1.98
C LEU A 377 -13.34 4.98 3.18
N ASP A 378 -12.08 4.73 3.55
CA ASP A 378 -11.70 3.85 4.66
C ASP A 378 -11.52 4.66 5.94
N SER A 379 -12.34 4.40 6.97
CA SER A 379 -12.32 5.15 8.22
C SER A 379 -10.99 5.02 8.97
N LEU A 380 -10.52 6.13 9.50
CA LEU A 380 -9.39 6.26 10.41
C LEU A 380 -9.85 6.76 11.78
N GLY A 381 -8.95 7.25 12.61
CA GLY A 381 -9.25 7.62 14.02
C GLY A 381 -9.07 6.41 14.95
N GLY A 382 -9.63 6.47 16.18
CA GLY A 382 -9.33 5.49 17.21
C GLY A 382 -7.83 5.39 17.45
N ALA A 383 -7.28 4.18 17.63
CA ALA A 383 -5.86 3.95 17.90
C ALA A 383 -4.89 4.53 16.84
N VAL A 384 -5.34 4.83 15.63
CA VAL A 384 -4.51 5.55 14.65
C VAL A 384 -4.21 6.97 15.10
N ALA A 385 -5.17 7.62 15.79
CA ALA A 385 -5.07 8.98 16.29
C ALA A 385 -4.40 9.09 17.67
N ASP A 386 -4.10 7.99 18.34
CA ASP A 386 -3.36 7.98 19.61
C ASP A 386 -1.91 8.45 19.45
N LEU A 387 -1.37 8.34 18.23
CA LEU A 387 -0.04 8.83 17.88
C LEU A 387 -0.13 10.19 17.21
N GLY A 388 0.82 11.08 17.55
CA GLY A 388 0.98 12.37 16.87
C GLY A 388 1.56 12.22 15.46
N PRO A 389 1.38 13.23 14.59
CA PRO A 389 1.88 13.21 13.20
C PRO A 389 3.40 13.01 13.08
N GLY A 390 4.18 13.36 14.13
CA GLY A 390 5.64 13.23 14.17
C GLY A 390 6.17 11.97 14.88
N ASP A 391 5.32 11.17 15.54
CA ASP A 391 5.74 10.00 16.33
C ASP A 391 6.22 8.83 15.45
N THR A 392 5.74 8.82 14.22
CA THR A 392 6.20 7.93 13.15
C THR A 392 6.34 8.73 11.85
N ALA A 393 6.87 8.12 10.81
CA ALA A 393 6.96 8.78 9.52
C ALA A 393 5.61 8.96 8.80
N PHE A 394 4.55 8.23 9.22
CA PHE A 394 3.18 8.39 8.71
C PHE A 394 2.51 9.63 9.34
N PRO A 395 2.24 10.72 8.60
CA PRO A 395 1.81 11.99 9.18
C PRO A 395 0.29 12.14 9.37
N HIS A 396 -0.52 11.30 8.70
CA HIS A 396 -1.97 11.52 8.54
C HIS A 396 -2.79 11.04 9.74
N ARG A 397 -2.33 11.32 10.97
CA ARG A 397 -2.93 10.83 12.23
C ARG A 397 -4.29 11.46 12.54
N ASN A 398 -4.50 12.69 12.11
CA ASN A 398 -5.73 13.46 12.34
C ASN A 398 -6.76 13.33 11.20
N SER A 399 -6.55 12.40 10.26
CA SER A 399 -7.48 12.16 9.17
C SER A 399 -8.65 11.30 9.63
N SER A 400 -9.86 11.65 9.17
CA SER A 400 -11.09 10.87 9.45
C SER A 400 -11.20 9.65 8.55
N ALA A 401 -10.66 9.72 7.33
CA ALA A 401 -10.62 8.60 6.38
C ALA A 401 -9.49 8.76 5.35
N SER A 402 -9.08 7.62 4.78
CA SER A 402 -8.38 7.55 3.50
C SER A 402 -9.40 7.46 2.38
N ALA A 403 -9.24 8.28 1.33
CA ALA A 403 -10.08 8.27 0.13
C ALA A 403 -9.25 7.75 -1.04
N GLN A 404 -9.57 6.56 -1.54
CA GLN A 404 -8.96 5.98 -2.74
C GLN A 404 -9.95 6.12 -3.92
N VAL A 405 -9.50 6.72 -5.02
CA VAL A 405 -10.21 6.67 -6.31
C VAL A 405 -9.57 5.58 -7.14
N TYR A 406 -10.33 4.58 -7.54
CA TYR A 406 -9.84 3.39 -8.23
C TYR A 406 -10.66 3.13 -9.51
N ALA A 407 -9.99 2.72 -10.58
CA ALA A 407 -10.66 2.25 -11.78
C ALA A 407 -9.80 1.20 -12.51
N SER A 408 -10.44 0.15 -13.01
CA SER A 408 -9.79 -0.79 -13.91
C SER A 408 -9.46 -0.11 -15.25
N ALA A 409 -8.30 -0.43 -15.80
CA ALA A 409 -7.84 0.14 -17.06
C ALA A 409 -7.04 -0.90 -17.86
N THR A 410 -7.05 -0.72 -19.17
CA THR A 410 -6.15 -1.42 -20.11
C THR A 410 -5.20 -0.40 -20.72
N PRO A 411 -4.09 -0.79 -21.36
CA PRO A 411 -3.22 0.16 -22.05
C PRO A 411 -3.94 1.10 -23.03
N ALA A 412 -5.01 0.61 -23.67
CA ALA A 412 -5.81 1.41 -24.61
C ALA A 412 -6.72 2.43 -23.90
N THR A 413 -7.10 2.21 -22.66
CA THR A 413 -8.03 3.08 -21.91
C THR A 413 -7.33 3.90 -20.83
N GLU A 414 -6.07 3.62 -20.52
CA GLU A 414 -5.31 4.18 -19.40
C GLU A 414 -5.36 5.71 -19.36
N ALA A 415 -5.03 6.39 -20.45
CA ALA A 415 -4.98 7.86 -20.48
C ALA A 415 -6.35 8.49 -20.16
N ARG A 416 -7.43 7.94 -20.71
CA ARG A 416 -8.80 8.41 -20.46
C ARG A 416 -9.24 8.14 -19.03
N VAL A 417 -8.97 6.93 -18.53
CA VAL A 417 -9.32 6.53 -17.16
C VAL A 417 -8.53 7.38 -16.17
N LYS A 418 -7.23 7.59 -16.42
CA LYS A 418 -6.40 8.43 -15.58
C LYS A 418 -6.90 9.87 -15.49
N ALA A 419 -7.29 10.48 -16.61
CA ALA A 419 -7.83 11.84 -16.61
C ALA A 419 -9.09 11.95 -15.74
N ALA A 420 -9.99 10.96 -15.79
CA ALA A 420 -11.21 10.94 -14.99
C ALA A 420 -10.89 10.73 -13.49
N VAL A 421 -9.99 9.79 -13.16
CA VAL A 421 -9.55 9.51 -11.78
C VAL A 421 -8.85 10.74 -11.17
N ASP A 422 -7.96 11.42 -11.92
CA ASP A 422 -7.30 12.66 -11.52
C ASP A 422 -8.32 13.79 -11.28
N GLY A 423 -9.34 13.91 -12.15
CA GLY A 423 -10.41 14.88 -12.01
C GLY A 423 -11.21 14.72 -10.71
N ILE A 424 -11.51 13.47 -10.32
CA ILE A 424 -12.18 13.15 -9.05
C ILE A 424 -11.26 13.45 -7.87
N ARG A 425 -9.97 13.05 -7.91
CA ARG A 425 -8.96 13.39 -6.90
C ARG A 425 -8.91 14.89 -6.64
N ASP A 426 -8.83 15.69 -7.69
CA ASP A 426 -8.73 17.13 -7.60
C ASP A 426 -10.07 17.76 -7.16
N GLY A 427 -11.19 17.13 -7.53
CA GLY A 427 -12.51 17.44 -6.99
C GLY A 427 -12.57 17.28 -5.48
N LEU A 428 -12.11 16.13 -4.96
CA LEU A 428 -12.03 15.89 -3.51
C LEU A 428 -11.14 16.92 -2.80
N ALA A 429 -10.01 17.32 -3.42
CA ALA A 429 -9.17 18.38 -2.86
C ALA A 429 -9.91 19.72 -2.74
N ARG A 430 -10.72 20.10 -3.74
CA ARG A 430 -11.57 21.31 -3.68
C ARG A 430 -12.65 21.21 -2.59
N LEU A 431 -13.05 20.02 -2.20
CA LEU A 431 -13.98 19.78 -1.08
C LEU A 431 -13.29 19.73 0.29
N GLY A 432 -11.97 19.99 0.36
CA GLY A 432 -11.21 20.06 1.60
C GLY A 432 -10.42 18.80 1.95
N ALA A 433 -10.38 17.79 1.07
CA ALA A 433 -9.45 16.67 1.23
C ALA A 433 -7.99 17.18 1.07
N HIS A 434 -7.08 16.63 1.86
CA HIS A 434 -5.68 17.06 1.91
C HIS A 434 -4.75 15.87 1.86
N GLY A 435 -3.44 16.07 1.75
CA GLY A 435 -2.47 14.99 1.77
C GLY A 435 -2.79 13.86 0.79
N ALA A 436 -2.06 12.78 0.90
CA ALA A 436 -2.30 11.53 0.16
C ALA A 436 -1.60 10.36 0.86
N TYR A 437 -2.00 9.13 0.58
CA TYR A 437 -1.40 7.95 1.16
C TYR A 437 -0.29 7.41 0.25
N VAL A 438 0.94 7.30 0.76
CA VAL A 438 2.13 6.93 -0.04
C VAL A 438 2.04 5.54 -0.67
N ASN A 439 1.31 4.58 -0.08
CA ASN A 439 1.08 3.28 -0.70
C ASN A 439 0.12 3.33 -1.90
N TYR A 440 -0.62 4.44 -2.05
CA TYR A 440 -1.45 4.73 -3.22
C TYR A 440 -0.74 5.77 -4.11
N ILE A 441 0.51 5.44 -4.48
CA ILE A 441 1.44 6.35 -5.16
C ILE A 441 0.88 6.84 -6.50
N ASP A 442 1.00 8.16 -6.76
CA ASP A 442 0.39 8.86 -7.89
C ASP A 442 1.43 9.78 -8.57
N ALA A 443 1.74 9.49 -9.85
CA ALA A 443 2.74 10.22 -10.60
C ALA A 443 2.34 11.67 -10.91
N THR A 444 1.04 11.99 -10.91
CA THR A 444 0.50 13.32 -11.25
C THR A 444 0.09 14.15 -10.03
N LEU A 445 0.35 13.64 -8.82
CA LEU A 445 0.04 14.36 -7.60
C LEU A 445 0.95 15.59 -7.46
N PRO A 446 0.41 16.83 -7.48
CA PRO A 446 1.22 18.02 -7.24
C PRO A 446 1.80 18.01 -5.83
N ASP A 447 3.03 18.50 -5.66
CA ASP A 447 3.73 18.58 -4.36
C ASP A 447 3.64 17.25 -3.57
N TRP A 448 3.81 16.13 -4.28
CA TRP A 448 3.63 14.79 -3.73
C TRP A 448 4.46 14.53 -2.47
N GLY A 449 5.65 15.10 -2.36
CA GLY A 449 6.50 14.94 -1.19
C GLY A 449 5.82 15.45 0.08
N ARG A 450 5.22 16.65 0.01
CA ARG A 450 4.47 17.23 1.12
C ARG A 450 3.11 16.54 1.30
N ALA A 451 2.47 16.15 0.21
CA ALA A 451 1.20 15.45 0.27
C ALA A 451 1.31 14.09 0.98
N TYR A 452 2.40 13.33 0.77
CA TYR A 452 2.61 12.03 1.44
C TYR A 452 3.15 12.17 2.85
N TYR A 453 4.08 13.11 3.10
CA TYR A 453 4.90 13.10 4.32
C TYR A 453 4.69 14.33 5.21
N GLY A 454 3.96 15.34 4.75
CA GLY A 454 3.73 16.56 5.52
C GLY A 454 5.03 17.18 6.04
N GLU A 455 5.04 17.56 7.30
CA GLU A 455 6.20 18.13 7.99
C GLU A 455 7.31 17.10 8.30
N ASN A 456 7.05 15.80 8.08
CA ASN A 456 8.04 14.73 8.27
C ASN A 456 9.05 14.63 7.12
N LEU A 457 8.78 15.24 5.95
CA LEU A 457 9.61 15.14 4.76
C LEU A 457 11.09 15.52 4.97
N PRO A 458 11.44 16.64 5.64
CA PRO A 458 12.84 17.02 5.85
C PRO A 458 13.60 15.98 6.68
N ARG A 459 12.97 15.43 7.73
CA ARG A 459 13.58 14.36 8.55
C ARG A 459 13.80 13.09 7.73
N LEU A 460 12.82 12.68 6.91
CA LEU A 460 12.95 11.53 6.01
C LEU A 460 14.11 11.72 5.03
N GLN A 461 14.25 12.92 4.44
CA GLN A 461 15.34 13.25 3.52
C GLN A 461 16.71 13.16 4.20
N MET A 462 16.83 13.66 5.43
CA MET A 462 18.07 13.57 6.21
C MET A 462 18.44 12.10 6.49
N ILE A 463 17.45 11.27 6.87
CA ILE A 463 17.66 9.84 7.14
C ILE A 463 18.03 9.11 5.85
N ALA A 464 17.33 9.35 4.73
CA ALA A 464 17.66 8.74 3.44
C ALA A 464 19.10 9.04 3.02
N ARG A 465 19.54 10.30 3.10
CA ARG A 465 20.94 10.68 2.79
C ARG A 465 21.97 10.01 3.69
N ARG A 466 21.62 9.71 4.95
CA ARG A 466 22.51 8.99 5.86
C ARG A 466 22.70 7.53 5.48
N TYR A 467 21.63 6.83 5.07
CA TYR A 467 21.65 5.40 4.76
C TYR A 467 21.84 5.09 3.28
N ASP A 468 21.66 6.10 2.42
CA ASP A 468 21.87 6.03 0.96
C ASP A 468 22.46 7.35 0.43
N PRO A 469 23.72 7.68 0.78
CA PRO A 469 24.36 8.92 0.34
C PRO A 469 24.58 8.96 -1.18
N ASP A 470 24.71 7.81 -1.82
CA ASP A 470 24.99 7.67 -3.25
C ASP A 470 23.72 7.54 -4.12
N GLY A 471 22.53 7.49 -3.51
CA GLY A 471 21.25 7.36 -4.21
C GLY A 471 21.08 6.01 -4.91
N VAL A 472 21.51 4.92 -4.26
CA VAL A 472 21.34 3.54 -4.75
C VAL A 472 19.86 3.17 -4.88
N PHE A 473 19.02 3.70 -3.96
CA PHE A 473 17.58 3.47 -3.90
C PHE A 473 16.76 4.58 -4.58
N ALA A 474 17.36 5.31 -5.55
CA ALA A 474 16.66 6.41 -6.23
C ALA A 474 15.58 5.88 -7.17
N PHE A 475 14.37 6.45 -7.06
CA PHE A 475 13.25 6.28 -7.99
C PHE A 475 12.48 7.61 -8.11
N PRO A 476 11.54 7.78 -9.09
CA PRO A 476 10.97 9.10 -9.39
C PRO A 476 10.33 9.84 -8.21
N GLN A 477 9.71 9.11 -7.28
CA GLN A 477 9.12 9.68 -6.05
C GLN A 477 9.81 9.19 -4.78
N SER A 478 11.13 8.93 -4.82
CA SER A 478 11.91 8.71 -3.58
C SER A 478 11.94 9.98 -2.74
N VAL A 479 12.02 9.86 -1.42
CA VAL A 479 12.02 11.04 -0.53
C VAL A 479 13.13 12.03 -0.85
N THR A 480 14.26 11.59 -1.40
CA THR A 480 15.36 12.45 -1.86
C THR A 480 15.08 13.19 -3.16
N ALA A 481 14.09 12.74 -3.95
CA ALA A 481 13.66 13.39 -5.19
C ALA A 481 12.61 14.50 -4.95
N ALA A 482 11.99 14.55 -3.75
CA ALA A 482 10.99 15.56 -3.43
C ALA A 482 11.60 16.97 -3.40
N SER A 483 10.97 17.92 -4.12
CA SER A 483 11.28 19.34 -4.01
C SER A 483 10.75 19.89 -2.69
N GLY A 484 11.55 20.67 -1.95
CA GLY A 484 11.07 21.38 -0.74
C GLY A 484 11.84 21.16 0.55
N GLY A 485 13.00 20.54 0.53
CA GLY A 485 13.91 20.48 1.69
C GLY A 485 15.18 21.27 1.41
N PHE A 486 15.34 22.42 2.06
CA PHE A 486 16.49 23.34 2.01
C PHE A 486 16.75 24.00 0.64
N GLY A 487 16.45 25.33 0.58
CA GLY A 487 16.98 26.20 -0.47
C GLY A 487 18.47 25.91 -0.64
N ARG A 488 18.92 25.82 -1.89
CA ARG A 488 20.34 25.83 -2.22
C ARG A 488 20.92 27.06 -1.51
N ALA A 489 21.70 26.85 -0.47
CA ALA A 489 22.64 27.89 -0.04
C ALA A 489 23.53 28.15 -1.26
N ALA A 490 23.49 29.40 -1.73
CA ALA A 490 24.28 29.91 -2.83
C ALA A 490 25.77 29.87 -2.50
#